data_81d13da3c5373148eaf65bc061a9dee2
#
_entry.id   81d13da3c5373148eaf65bc061a9dee2
#
_cell.length_a   1.000
_cell.length_b   1.000
_cell.length_c   1.000
_cell.angle_alpha   90.00
_cell.angle_beta   90.00
_cell.angle_gamma   90.00
#
_symmetry.space_group_name_H-M   'P 1'
#
loop_
_entity.id
_entity.type
_entity.pdbx_description
1 polymer ?
#
loop_
_entity_poly.entity_id
_entity_poly.type
_entity_poly.pdbx_seq_one_letter_code
_entity_poly.pdbx_strand_id
1 'polypeptide(L)'
;TALSAYFNSGIITKWHLPEPDSAAALRFRARFKPPAVLTHLHRVEIVTAWHLKVFRREIDLATVVHALGDLEADIESGVWEAPRYDLADVHAQAETLARRHAAISGTRTLDILHVAAAASLGARHFVTGDRRQAALAKAAGLEVARFPARR
;
A
#
# COMPACT_ATOMS: atom_id res chain seq x y z
N THR A 1 8.58 10.45 15.25
CA THR A 1 7.66 11.09 14.30
C THR A 1 6.64 10.06 13.86
N ALA A 2 5.37 10.32 14.12
CA ALA A 2 4.29 9.46 13.65
C ALA A 2 4.24 9.48 12.12
N LEU A 3 4.29 8.30 11.50
CA LEU A 3 4.11 8.15 10.05
C LEU A 3 2.70 8.61 9.69
N SER A 4 2.57 9.46 8.67
CA SER A 4 1.29 10.07 8.35
C SER A 4 0.31 9.11 7.68
N ALA A 5 0.77 8.32 6.71
CA ALA A 5 -0.10 7.42 5.97
C ALA A 5 0.61 6.14 5.49
N TYR A 6 -0.16 5.07 5.45
CA TYR A 6 0.19 3.79 4.84
C TYR A 6 -0.79 3.51 3.70
N PHE A 7 -0.30 3.46 2.48
CA PHE A 7 -1.13 3.26 1.30
C PHE A 7 -1.13 1.80 0.86
N ASN A 8 -2.27 1.31 0.43
CA ASN A 8 -2.34 0.04 -0.29
C ASN A 8 -1.49 0.09 -1.56
N SER A 9 -0.79 -1.00 -1.87
CA SER A 9 0.11 -1.09 -3.03
C SER A 9 -0.58 -0.77 -4.36
N GLY A 10 -1.86 -1.14 -4.51
CA GLY A 10 -2.63 -0.86 -5.71
C GLY A 10 -2.83 0.63 -5.98
N ILE A 11 -2.81 1.48 -4.95
CA ILE A 11 -2.86 2.94 -5.12
C ILE A 11 -1.49 3.46 -5.54
N ILE A 12 -0.42 2.95 -4.95
CA ILE A 12 0.95 3.38 -5.24
C ILE A 12 1.31 3.13 -6.70
N THR A 13 0.90 1.99 -7.26
CA THR A 13 1.16 1.66 -8.66
C THR A 13 0.61 2.70 -9.63
N LYS A 14 -0.51 3.36 -9.29
CA LYS A 14 -1.15 4.38 -10.11
C LYS A 14 -0.39 5.71 -10.17
N TRP A 15 0.55 5.92 -9.29
CA TRP A 15 1.36 7.15 -9.28
C TRP A 15 2.55 7.09 -10.24
N HIS A 16 2.99 5.91 -10.62
CA HIS A 16 4.17 5.70 -11.46
C HIS A 16 3.87 5.11 -12.83
N LEU A 17 2.72 4.45 -13.00
CA LEU A 17 2.24 3.97 -14.29
C LEU A 17 0.92 4.66 -14.64
N PRO A 18 0.77 5.18 -15.88
CA PRO A 18 -0.48 5.77 -16.32
C PRO A 18 -1.62 4.75 -16.33
N GLU A 19 -2.66 5.03 -15.59
CA GLU A 19 -3.92 4.32 -15.55
C GLU A 19 -5.06 5.34 -15.62
N PRO A 20 -6.30 4.96 -15.98
CA PRO A 20 -7.40 5.92 -16.11
C PRO A 20 -7.67 6.79 -14.90
N ASP A 21 -7.40 6.27 -13.69
CA ASP A 21 -7.62 6.96 -12.42
C ASP A 21 -6.32 7.52 -11.78
N SER A 22 -5.19 7.51 -12.49
CA SER A 22 -3.90 8.01 -11.99
C SER A 22 -3.94 9.47 -11.55
N ALA A 23 -4.58 10.34 -12.31
CA ALA A 23 -4.72 11.74 -11.95
C ALA A 23 -5.51 11.92 -10.64
N ALA A 24 -6.57 11.15 -10.44
CA ALA A 24 -7.33 11.14 -9.19
C ALA A 24 -6.51 10.59 -8.03
N ALA A 25 -5.71 9.55 -8.25
CA ALA A 25 -4.81 8.98 -7.26
C ALA A 25 -3.73 9.98 -6.80
N LEU A 26 -3.15 10.74 -7.71
CA LEU A 26 -2.18 11.78 -7.41
C LEU A 26 -2.80 12.93 -6.59
N ARG A 27 -3.99 13.39 -6.97
CA ARG A 27 -4.73 14.40 -6.19
C ARG A 27 -5.07 13.90 -4.79
N PHE A 28 -5.44 12.64 -4.66
CA PHE A 28 -5.74 12.03 -3.38
C PHE A 28 -4.50 11.95 -2.49
N ARG A 29 -3.34 11.56 -3.05
CA ARG A 29 -2.05 11.54 -2.36
C ARG A 29 -1.69 12.90 -1.77
N ALA A 30 -1.94 13.99 -2.50
CA ALA A 30 -1.62 15.35 -2.07
C ALA A 30 -2.32 15.78 -0.76
N ARG A 31 -3.31 15.04 -0.31
CA ARG A 31 -4.01 15.27 0.97
C ARG A 31 -3.19 14.80 2.19
N PHE A 32 -2.15 14.00 1.98
CA PHE A 32 -1.32 13.44 3.03
C PHE A 32 0.07 14.04 2.97
N LYS A 33 0.64 14.36 4.14
CA LYS A 33 2.01 14.89 4.22
C LYS A 33 3.03 13.79 3.99
N PRO A 34 4.08 14.04 3.18
CA PRO A 34 5.22 13.12 3.10
C PRO A 34 6.05 13.17 4.40
N PRO A 35 6.87 12.14 4.68
CA PRO A 35 6.98 10.92 3.90
C PRO A 35 5.82 9.96 4.14
N ALA A 36 5.48 9.18 3.11
CA ALA A 36 4.60 8.05 3.24
C ALA A 36 5.41 6.75 3.38
N VAL A 37 4.80 5.71 3.94
CA VAL A 37 5.49 4.44 4.18
C VAL A 37 5.61 3.59 2.92
N LEU A 38 6.82 3.10 2.64
CA LEU A 38 7.06 2.09 1.63
C LEU A 38 7.85 0.92 2.26
N THR A 39 7.17 -0.19 2.51
CA THR A 39 7.78 -1.40 3.06
C THR A 39 8.35 -2.30 1.96
N HIS A 40 9.14 -3.30 2.35
CA HIS A 40 9.57 -4.34 1.42
C HIS A 40 8.37 -5.13 0.83
N LEU A 41 7.30 -5.28 1.60
CA LEU A 41 6.07 -5.90 1.11
C LEU A 41 5.44 -5.09 -0.05
N HIS A 42 5.37 -3.77 0.09
CA HIS A 42 4.96 -2.89 -1.01
C HIS A 42 5.83 -3.08 -2.26
N ARG A 43 7.16 -3.12 -2.07
CA ARG A 43 8.10 -3.24 -3.20
C ARG A 43 7.88 -4.53 -3.97
N VAL A 44 7.76 -5.65 -3.28
CA VAL A 44 7.51 -6.96 -3.91
C VAL A 44 6.19 -6.93 -4.70
N GLU A 45 5.13 -6.40 -4.11
CA GLU A 45 3.84 -6.33 -4.78
C GLU A 45 3.86 -5.40 -6.00
N ILE A 46 4.48 -4.22 -5.89
CA ILE A 46 4.60 -3.25 -6.99
C ILE A 46 5.38 -3.85 -8.15
N VAL A 47 6.56 -4.38 -7.86
CA VAL A 47 7.42 -5.02 -8.89
C VAL A 47 6.68 -6.15 -9.57
N THR A 48 6.03 -7.01 -8.80
CA THR A 48 5.26 -8.13 -9.32
C THR A 48 4.09 -7.64 -10.18
N ALA A 49 3.31 -6.69 -9.71
CA ALA A 49 2.14 -6.17 -10.43
C ALA A 49 2.53 -5.57 -11.79
N TRP A 50 3.62 -4.81 -11.85
CA TRP A 50 4.09 -4.21 -13.11
C TRP A 50 4.62 -5.26 -14.09
N HIS A 51 5.39 -6.25 -13.62
CA HIS A 51 5.86 -7.34 -14.48
C HIS A 51 4.73 -8.25 -14.97
N LEU A 52 3.68 -8.45 -14.17
CA LEU A 52 2.48 -9.14 -14.63
C LEU A 52 1.75 -8.38 -15.74
N LYS A 53 1.79 -7.05 -15.74
CA LYS A 53 1.28 -6.25 -16.87
C LYS A 53 2.07 -6.49 -18.15
N VAL A 54 3.39 -6.67 -18.04
CA VAL A 54 4.24 -7.07 -19.19
C VAL A 54 3.85 -8.47 -19.70
N PHE A 55 3.69 -9.42 -18.79
CA PHE A 55 3.25 -10.78 -19.14
C PHE A 55 1.90 -10.78 -19.88
N ARG A 56 0.98 -9.93 -19.45
CA ARG A 56 -0.34 -9.76 -20.08
C ARG A 56 -0.31 -8.92 -21.36
N ARG A 57 0.88 -8.43 -21.75
CA ARG A 57 1.08 -7.55 -22.91
C ARG A 57 0.31 -6.22 -22.83
N GLU A 58 0.06 -5.73 -21.64
CA GLU A 58 -0.56 -4.43 -21.40
C GLU A 58 0.45 -3.27 -21.51
N ILE A 59 1.70 -3.52 -21.13
CA ILE A 59 2.83 -2.59 -21.22
C ILE A 59 4.10 -3.33 -21.64
N ASP A 60 5.13 -2.61 -22.03
CA ASP A 60 6.45 -3.20 -22.32
C ASP A 60 7.39 -3.14 -21.10
N LEU A 61 8.50 -3.88 -21.17
CA LEU A 61 9.47 -3.95 -20.11
C LEU A 61 10.19 -2.61 -19.90
N ALA A 62 10.42 -1.84 -20.95
CA ALA A 62 11.05 -0.53 -20.87
C ALA A 62 10.21 0.44 -20.01
N THR A 63 8.90 0.39 -20.13
CA THR A 63 7.98 1.16 -19.29
C THR A 63 8.14 0.80 -17.81
N VAL A 64 8.27 -0.49 -17.49
CA VAL A 64 8.49 -0.94 -16.10
C VAL A 64 9.83 -0.45 -15.56
N VAL A 65 10.90 -0.56 -16.35
CA VAL A 65 12.23 -0.08 -15.96
C VAL A 65 12.20 1.42 -15.64
N HIS A 66 11.52 2.21 -16.48
CA HIS A 66 11.35 3.65 -16.24
C HIS A 66 10.55 3.93 -14.95
N ALA A 67 9.44 3.25 -14.75
CA ALA A 67 8.60 3.42 -13.55
C ALA A 67 9.35 3.02 -12.27
N LEU A 68 10.17 1.98 -12.30
CA LEU A 68 11.02 1.60 -11.18
C LEU A 68 12.09 2.66 -10.88
N GLY A 69 12.66 3.26 -11.91
CA GLY A 69 13.59 4.39 -11.77
C GLY A 69 12.94 5.59 -11.07
N ASP A 70 11.71 5.92 -11.44
CA ASP A 70 10.94 6.99 -10.79
C ASP A 70 10.64 6.66 -9.33
N LEU A 71 10.29 5.42 -9.04
CA LEU A 71 10.06 4.97 -7.67
C LEU A 71 11.32 5.10 -6.80
N GLU A 72 12.48 4.68 -7.32
CA GLU A 72 13.76 4.82 -6.61
C GLU A 72 14.12 6.29 -6.39
N ALA A 73 13.90 7.16 -7.37
CA ALA A 73 14.10 8.59 -7.23
C ALA A 73 13.20 9.21 -6.15
N ASP A 74 11.97 8.79 -6.05
CA ASP A 74 11.03 9.22 -5.00
C ASP A 74 11.48 8.75 -3.61
N ILE A 75 12.07 7.57 -3.50
CA ILE A 75 12.66 7.07 -2.24
C ILE A 75 13.86 7.93 -1.85
N GLU A 76 14.79 8.17 -2.78
CA GLU A 76 15.99 8.98 -2.55
C GLU A 76 15.66 10.43 -2.17
N SER A 77 14.61 11.00 -2.75
CA SER A 77 14.16 12.36 -2.45
C SER A 77 13.35 12.51 -1.16
N GLY A 78 13.05 11.40 -0.47
CA GLY A 78 12.33 11.41 0.79
C GLY A 78 10.80 11.51 0.67
N VAL A 79 10.25 11.27 -0.51
CA VAL A 79 8.80 11.12 -0.72
C VAL A 79 8.29 9.88 0.02
N TRP A 80 9.11 8.84 0.05
CA TRP A 80 8.86 7.59 0.75
C TRP A 80 9.82 7.41 1.92
N GLU A 81 9.31 6.84 3.00
CA GLU A 81 10.11 6.31 4.10
C GLU A 81 10.05 4.78 4.07
N ALA A 82 11.21 4.13 4.08
CA ALA A 82 11.36 2.69 4.15
C ALA A 82 11.74 2.29 5.59
N PRO A 83 10.79 2.22 6.52
CA PRO A 83 11.08 1.95 7.90
C PRO A 83 11.49 0.50 8.11
N ARG A 84 12.35 0.29 9.09
CA ARG A 84 12.61 -1.07 9.60
C ARG A 84 11.52 -1.46 10.58
N TYR A 85 11.06 -2.70 10.50
CA TYR A 85 10.15 -3.30 11.44
C TYR A 85 10.48 -4.78 11.64
N ASP A 86 10.06 -5.33 12.75
CA ASP A 86 10.26 -6.74 13.05
C ASP A 86 9.24 -7.58 12.26
N LEU A 87 9.75 -8.38 11.33
CA LEU A 87 8.90 -9.27 10.51
C LEU A 87 8.17 -10.30 11.37
N ALA A 88 8.80 -10.82 12.41
CA ALA A 88 8.17 -11.80 13.30
C ALA A 88 6.98 -11.19 14.02
N ASP A 89 7.12 -9.96 14.52
CA ASP A 89 6.02 -9.23 15.17
C ASP A 89 4.88 -8.94 14.19
N VAL A 90 5.18 -8.50 12.98
CA VAL A 90 4.17 -8.25 11.95
C VAL A 90 3.42 -9.54 11.60
N HIS A 91 4.13 -10.65 11.44
CA HIS A 91 3.48 -11.94 11.16
C HIS A 91 2.61 -12.42 12.32
N ALA A 92 3.06 -12.26 13.55
CA ALA A 92 2.27 -12.60 14.74
C ALA A 92 1.00 -11.76 14.85
N GLN A 93 1.09 -10.45 14.60
CA GLN A 93 -0.06 -9.56 14.56
C GLN A 93 -1.02 -9.92 13.40
N ALA A 94 -0.48 -10.23 12.23
CA ALA A 94 -1.27 -10.67 11.08
C ALA A 94 -2.04 -11.96 11.38
N GLU A 95 -1.40 -12.93 12.03
CA GLU A 95 -2.07 -14.16 12.46
C GLU A 95 -3.20 -13.86 13.46
N THR A 96 -2.99 -12.99 14.42
CA THR A 96 -4.02 -12.54 15.35
C THR A 96 -5.21 -11.89 14.64
N LEU A 97 -4.95 -11.01 13.69
CA LEU A 97 -6.00 -10.38 12.88
C LEU A 97 -6.75 -11.41 12.02
N ALA A 98 -6.02 -12.34 11.43
CA ALA A 98 -6.63 -13.42 10.64
C ALA A 98 -7.57 -14.29 11.49
N ARG A 99 -7.14 -14.71 12.66
CA ARG A 99 -7.94 -15.50 13.59
C ARG A 99 -9.24 -14.80 14.00
N ARG A 100 -9.19 -13.48 14.19
CA ARG A 100 -10.35 -12.69 14.64
C ARG A 100 -11.31 -12.32 13.51
N HIS A 101 -10.78 -12.08 12.31
CA HIS A 101 -11.53 -11.36 11.27
C HIS A 101 -11.64 -12.07 9.93
N ALA A 102 -10.69 -12.94 9.54
CA ALA A 102 -10.65 -13.48 8.18
C ALA A 102 -11.89 -14.31 7.82
N ALA A 103 -12.42 -15.09 8.75
CA ALA A 103 -13.61 -15.90 8.53
C ALA A 103 -14.88 -15.04 8.29
N ILE A 104 -14.88 -13.82 8.79
CA ILE A 104 -16.01 -12.89 8.67
C ILE A 104 -15.85 -11.98 7.47
N SER A 105 -14.63 -11.42 7.28
CA SER A 105 -14.36 -10.40 6.26
C SER A 105 -13.96 -10.99 4.90
N GLY A 106 -13.40 -12.21 4.89
CA GLY A 106 -12.81 -12.82 3.70
C GLY A 106 -11.53 -12.11 3.22
N THR A 107 -10.86 -11.36 4.10
CA THR A 107 -9.62 -10.64 3.78
C THR A 107 -8.48 -11.62 3.56
N ARG A 108 -7.68 -11.39 2.52
CA ARG A 108 -6.58 -12.28 2.11
C ARG A 108 -5.30 -11.98 2.87
N THR A 109 -4.36 -12.93 2.86
CA THR A 109 -3.10 -12.87 3.60
C THR A 109 -2.30 -11.59 3.36
N LEU A 110 -2.08 -11.18 2.11
CA LEU A 110 -1.30 -9.97 1.81
C LEU A 110 -1.98 -8.71 2.35
N ASP A 111 -3.30 -8.62 2.23
CA ASP A 111 -4.06 -7.49 2.75
C ASP A 111 -3.99 -7.41 4.28
N ILE A 112 -4.03 -8.56 4.94
CA ILE A 112 -3.86 -8.66 6.40
C ILE A 112 -2.44 -8.24 6.81
N LEU A 113 -1.41 -8.69 6.09
CA LEU A 113 -0.02 -8.31 6.35
C LEU A 113 0.21 -6.80 6.24
N HIS A 114 -0.40 -6.14 5.27
CA HIS A 114 -0.35 -4.69 5.16
C HIS A 114 -1.00 -3.98 6.35
N VAL A 115 -2.15 -4.43 6.78
CA VAL A 115 -2.82 -3.85 7.97
C VAL A 115 -1.97 -4.07 9.22
N ALA A 116 -1.41 -5.27 9.41
CA ALA A 116 -0.52 -5.58 10.52
C ALA A 116 0.75 -4.72 10.50
N ALA A 117 1.37 -4.54 9.32
CA ALA A 117 2.55 -3.69 9.16
C ALA A 117 2.23 -2.23 9.49
N ALA A 118 1.12 -1.70 8.98
CA ALA A 118 0.69 -0.34 9.27
C ALA A 118 0.47 -0.12 10.77
N ALA A 119 -0.20 -1.04 11.44
CA ALA A 119 -0.43 -0.97 12.88
C ALA A 119 0.88 -1.06 13.68
N SER A 120 1.77 -1.98 13.30
CA SER A 120 3.08 -2.15 13.94
C SER A 120 3.97 -0.92 13.80
N LEU A 121 3.90 -0.23 12.66
CA LEU A 121 4.66 0.99 12.39
C LEU A 121 4.04 2.25 13.01
N GLY A 122 2.87 2.14 13.63
CA GLY A 122 2.18 3.29 14.21
C GLY A 122 1.65 4.27 13.17
N ALA A 123 1.32 3.82 11.98
CA ALA A 123 0.68 4.64 10.96
C ALA A 123 -0.67 5.15 11.48
N ARG A 124 -0.95 6.42 11.25
CA ARG A 124 -2.24 7.00 11.64
C ARG A 124 -3.33 6.63 10.65
N HIS A 125 -3.05 6.82 9.37
CA HIS A 125 -4.00 6.59 8.30
C HIS A 125 -3.65 5.34 7.51
N PHE A 126 -4.68 4.53 7.21
CA PHE A 126 -4.59 3.44 6.25
C PHE A 126 -5.44 3.79 5.02
N VAL A 127 -4.81 3.85 3.86
CA VAL A 127 -5.44 4.28 2.62
C VAL A 127 -5.63 3.10 1.68
N THR A 128 -6.87 2.77 1.36
CA THR A 128 -7.21 1.63 0.50
C THR A 128 -8.49 1.86 -0.29
N GLY A 129 -8.57 1.24 -1.48
CA GLY A 129 -9.79 1.13 -2.25
C GLY A 129 -10.60 -0.13 -1.93
N ASP A 130 -10.00 -1.09 -1.25
CA ASP A 130 -10.62 -2.38 -0.92
C ASP A 130 -11.49 -2.27 0.33
N ARG A 131 -12.77 -2.68 0.21
CA ARG A 131 -13.74 -2.58 1.32
C ARG A 131 -13.42 -3.53 2.48
N ARG A 132 -12.95 -4.74 2.17
CA ARG A 132 -12.63 -5.76 3.18
C ARG A 132 -11.40 -5.36 3.97
N GLN A 133 -10.37 -4.88 3.26
CA GLN A 133 -9.16 -4.36 3.88
C GLN A 133 -9.45 -3.11 4.73
N ALA A 134 -10.31 -2.21 4.25
CA ALA A 134 -10.74 -1.03 5.01
C ALA A 134 -11.43 -1.41 6.33
N ALA A 135 -12.32 -2.38 6.30
CA ALA A 135 -12.99 -2.89 7.50
C ALA A 135 -11.99 -3.50 8.49
N LEU A 136 -11.03 -4.27 8.00
CA LEU A 136 -9.97 -4.86 8.82
C LEU A 136 -9.07 -3.79 9.45
N ALA A 137 -8.65 -2.81 8.67
CA ALA A 137 -7.81 -1.70 9.16
C ALA A 137 -8.53 -0.92 10.27
N LYS A 138 -9.81 -0.67 10.11
CA LYS A 138 -10.66 -0.05 11.15
C LYS A 138 -10.72 -0.89 12.42
N ALA A 139 -10.93 -2.19 12.29
CA ALA A 139 -10.95 -3.13 13.41
C ALA A 139 -9.58 -3.20 14.13
N ALA A 140 -8.47 -2.97 13.41
CA ALA A 140 -7.13 -2.87 13.96
C ALA A 140 -6.80 -1.50 14.60
N GLY A 141 -7.74 -0.56 14.62
CA GLY A 141 -7.58 0.75 15.26
C GLY A 141 -6.98 1.85 14.38
N LEU A 142 -6.87 1.63 13.08
CA LEU A 142 -6.37 2.62 12.12
C LEU A 142 -7.50 3.54 11.63
N GLU A 143 -7.16 4.81 11.38
CA GLU A 143 -8.04 5.71 10.64
C GLU A 143 -7.99 5.35 9.15
N VAL A 144 -9.16 5.09 8.55
CA VAL A 144 -9.23 4.62 7.16
C VAL A 144 -9.65 5.76 6.24
N ALA A 145 -8.85 5.98 5.19
CA ALA A 145 -9.22 6.79 4.05
C ALA A 145 -9.47 5.90 2.83
N ARG A 146 -10.62 6.08 2.18
CA ARG A 146 -11.02 5.26 1.02
C ARG A 146 -10.65 5.94 -0.30
N PHE A 147 -10.08 5.15 -1.23
CA PHE A 147 -9.85 5.58 -2.60
C PHE A 147 -10.37 4.51 -3.57
N PRO A 148 -11.14 4.87 -4.60
CA PRO A 148 -11.79 6.18 -4.74
C PRO A 148 -12.75 6.47 -3.61
N ALA A 149 -12.78 7.75 -3.19
CA ALA A 149 -13.79 8.20 -2.24
C ALA A 149 -15.17 7.96 -2.88
N ARG A 150 -16.05 7.25 -2.19
CA ARG A 150 -17.42 7.09 -2.67
C ARG A 150 -18.10 8.46 -2.69
N ARG A 151 -18.67 8.77 -3.86
CA ARG A 151 -19.64 9.84 -3.98
C ARG A 151 -20.90 9.49 -3.17
#